data_de1dd4d2861c01c066518d7d062a2643
#
_entry.id   de1dd4d2861c01c066518d7d062a2643
#
_cell.length_a   1.000
_cell.length_b   1.000
_cell.length_c   1.000
_cell.angle_alpha   90.00
_cell.angle_beta   90.00
_cell.angle_gamma   90.00
#
_symmetry.space_group_name_H-M   'P 1'
#
loop_
_entity.id
_entity.type
_entity.pdbx_description
1 polymer ?
#
loop_
_entity_poly.entity_id
_entity_poly.type
_entity_poly.pdbx_seq_one_letter_code
_entity_poly.pdbx_strand_id
1 'polypeptide(L)'
;MVSMRIPAGVAAAAVAFLLFGAVPAAAACFESGVGCTNSGYMPYPALRRLSCDALWTVRNTIYSENGYCFKTARGLATFDNSSCSYDDLGMVPLNAYERENVGRIVKVERQKGCR
;
A
#
# COMPACT_ATOMS: atom_id res chain seq x y z
N MET A 1 -1.77 48.18 24.63
CA MET A 1 -1.53 47.85 24.53
C MET A 1 -1.63 46.75 24.30
N VAL A 2 -1.85 46.43 24.23
CA VAL A 2 -1.98 45.74 24.06
C VAL A 2 -1.85 44.68 23.58
N SER A 3 -1.73 44.41 23.29
CA SER A 3 -1.50 43.63 22.82
C SER A 3 -1.79 42.45 22.85
N MET A 4 -2.08 42.07 23.11
CA MET A 4 -2.33 41.12 23.28
C MET A 4 -2.75 40.34 22.53
N ARG A 5 -3.18 40.48 22.04
CA ARG A 5 -3.61 40.01 21.28
C ARG A 5 -3.17 38.92 20.81
N ILE A 6 -2.66 38.77 20.58
CA ILE A 6 -1.98 37.90 20.17
C ILE A 6 -2.25 36.60 20.40
N PRO A 7 -2.42 36.19 21.31
CA PRO A 7 -2.62 34.89 21.74
C PRO A 7 -3.62 34.17 20.94
N ALA A 8 -4.49 34.85 20.51
CA ALA A 8 -5.57 34.26 19.81
C ALA A 8 -5.10 33.40 18.65
N GLY A 9 -4.17 33.91 17.95
CA GLY A 9 -3.75 33.22 16.77
C GLY A 9 -3.18 31.86 17.04
N VAL A 10 -2.61 31.77 18.16
CA VAL A 10 -1.97 30.55 18.51
C VAL A 10 -2.92 29.37 18.54
N ALA A 11 -4.02 29.57 19.09
CA ALA A 11 -4.96 28.52 19.23
C ALA A 11 -5.36 27.92 17.90
N ALA A 12 -5.50 28.73 16.93
CA ALA A 12 -5.92 28.25 15.65
C ALA A 12 -4.96 27.25 15.08
N ALA A 13 -3.72 27.46 15.26
CA ALA A 13 -2.74 26.58 14.70
C ALA A 13 -2.91 25.17 15.19
N ALA A 14 -3.19 25.03 16.42
CA ALA A 14 -3.30 23.72 16.99
C ALA A 14 -4.41 22.92 16.34
N VAL A 15 -5.45 23.55 16.03
CA VAL A 15 -6.59 22.86 15.46
C VAL A 15 -6.26 22.24 14.13
N ALA A 16 -5.61 22.96 13.30
CA ALA A 16 -5.31 22.47 11.98
C ALA A 16 -4.57 21.16 12.03
N PHE A 17 -3.73 21.04 12.99
CA PHE A 17 -2.92 19.87 13.11
C PHE A 17 -3.74 18.61 13.23
N LEU A 18 -4.86 18.65 13.83
CA LEU A 18 -5.66 17.49 14.06
C LEU A 18 -6.14 16.81 12.80
N LEU A 19 -6.24 17.57 11.74
CA LEU A 19 -6.76 17.01 10.52
C LEU A 19 -5.92 15.93 9.92
N PHE A 20 -4.66 15.93 10.27
CA PHE A 20 -3.78 14.98 9.68
C PHE A 20 -4.01 13.56 10.16
N GLY A 21 -4.70 13.39 11.20
CA GLY A 21 -4.92 12.06 11.71
C GLY A 21 -5.76 11.20 10.82
N ALA A 22 -6.28 11.74 9.75
CA ALA A 22 -7.21 11.00 8.94
C ALA A 22 -6.64 10.33 7.72
N VAL A 23 -5.41 9.96 7.73
CA VAL A 23 -4.76 9.49 6.53
C VAL A 23 -4.56 8.02 6.31
N PRO A 24 -5.15 7.13 7.03
CA PRO A 24 -4.87 5.72 6.89
C PRO A 24 -5.24 5.15 5.53
N ALA A 25 -6.17 5.72 4.87
CA ALA A 25 -6.63 5.15 3.62
C ALA A 25 -5.55 5.14 2.53
N ALA A 26 -4.52 5.93 2.70
CA ALA A 26 -3.49 6.01 1.70
C ALA A 26 -2.61 4.78 1.64
N ALA A 27 -2.69 3.88 2.63
CA ALA A 27 -1.82 2.72 2.69
C ALA A 27 -1.98 1.78 1.51
N ALA A 28 -3.13 1.78 0.86
CA ALA A 28 -3.38 0.89 -0.27
C ALA A 28 -3.04 1.52 -1.62
N CYS A 29 -2.48 2.73 -1.63
CA CYS A 29 -2.19 3.44 -2.87
C CYS A 29 -0.69 3.64 -3.04
N PHE A 30 -0.23 3.62 -4.28
CA PHE A 30 1.18 3.76 -4.60
C PHE A 30 1.43 4.99 -5.44
N GLU A 31 2.50 5.70 -5.10
CA GLU A 31 2.86 6.93 -5.82
C GLU A 31 3.52 6.64 -7.17
N SER A 32 3.87 5.42 -7.43
CA SER A 32 4.56 5.05 -8.66
C SER A 32 3.64 5.01 -9.88
N GLY A 33 2.44 5.53 -9.76
CA GLY A 33 1.54 5.62 -10.90
C GLY A 33 0.67 4.40 -11.12
N VAL A 34 0.73 3.42 -10.23
CA VAL A 34 -0.09 2.22 -10.37
C VAL A 34 -1.45 2.36 -9.69
N GLY A 35 -1.63 3.40 -8.88
CA GLY A 35 -2.91 3.64 -8.23
C GLY A 35 -3.12 2.88 -6.94
N CYS A 36 -4.36 2.74 -6.55
CA CYS A 36 -4.74 2.05 -5.33
C CYS A 36 -5.10 0.61 -5.64
N THR A 37 -4.53 -0.31 -4.88
CA THR A 37 -4.64 -1.74 -5.20
C THR A 37 -5.98 -2.35 -4.84
N ASN A 38 -6.72 -1.72 -3.94
CA ASN A 38 -7.97 -2.28 -3.42
C ASN A 38 -9.24 -1.62 -3.96
N SER A 39 -9.11 -0.64 -4.82
CA SER A 39 -10.27 0.12 -5.29
C SER A 39 -10.22 0.49 -6.77
N GLY A 40 -9.24 0.00 -7.49
CA GLY A 40 -9.14 0.25 -8.92
C GLY A 40 -8.22 -0.75 -9.56
N TYR A 41 -8.24 -0.81 -10.89
CA TYR A 41 -7.38 -1.73 -11.65
C TYR A 41 -6.09 -1.03 -12.03
N MET A 42 -4.98 -1.71 -11.81
CA MET A 42 -3.66 -1.17 -12.13
C MET A 42 -3.44 -1.24 -13.64
N PRO A 43 -3.12 -0.11 -14.28
CA PRO A 43 -2.94 -0.11 -15.74
C PRO A 43 -1.68 -0.89 -16.13
N TYR A 44 -1.80 -1.73 -17.16
CA TYR A 44 -0.64 -2.47 -17.65
C TYR A 44 0.54 -1.58 -18.02
N PRO A 45 0.34 -0.43 -18.69
CA PRO A 45 1.49 0.42 -19.00
C PRO A 45 2.25 0.89 -17.76
N ALA A 46 1.54 1.16 -16.68
CA ALA A 46 2.17 1.56 -15.43
C ALA A 46 2.95 0.40 -14.82
N LEU A 47 2.36 -0.80 -14.84
CA LEU A 47 3.03 -1.99 -14.31
C LEU A 47 4.28 -2.32 -15.10
N ARG A 48 4.25 -2.16 -16.43
CA ARG A 48 5.41 -2.48 -17.26
C ARG A 48 6.60 -1.56 -17.00
N ARG A 49 6.36 -0.39 -16.44
CA ARG A 49 7.44 0.53 -16.09
C ARG A 49 8.12 0.18 -14.79
N LEU A 50 7.55 -0.70 -14.00
CA LEU A 50 8.12 -1.07 -12.72
C LEU A 50 9.22 -2.12 -12.90
N SER A 51 10.22 -2.05 -12.03
CA SER A 51 11.25 -3.08 -11.97
C SER A 51 10.67 -4.37 -11.42
N CYS A 52 11.39 -5.47 -11.58
CA CYS A 52 10.97 -6.73 -10.98
C CYS A 52 10.82 -6.62 -9.46
N ASP A 53 11.72 -5.89 -8.80
CA ASP A 53 11.62 -5.71 -7.36
C ASP A 53 10.39 -4.91 -6.98
N ALA A 54 10.07 -3.87 -7.74
CA ALA A 54 8.89 -3.07 -7.46
C ALA A 54 7.61 -3.88 -7.69
N LEU A 55 7.56 -4.66 -8.74
CA LEU A 55 6.43 -5.55 -9.02
C LEU A 55 6.22 -6.54 -7.88
N TRP A 56 7.32 -7.16 -7.42
CA TRP A 56 7.27 -8.08 -6.30
C TRP A 56 6.72 -7.39 -5.05
N THR A 57 7.20 -6.18 -4.79
CA THR A 57 6.78 -5.44 -3.60
C THR A 57 5.30 -5.09 -3.65
N VAL A 58 4.83 -4.58 -4.78
CA VAL A 58 3.40 -4.23 -4.90
C VAL A 58 2.53 -5.47 -4.74
N ARG A 59 2.88 -6.56 -5.41
CA ARG A 59 2.11 -7.79 -5.31
C ARG A 59 2.03 -8.30 -3.89
N ASN A 60 3.16 -8.33 -3.20
CA ASN A 60 3.19 -8.85 -1.84
C ASN A 60 2.62 -7.87 -0.82
N THR A 61 2.60 -6.58 -1.12
CA THR A 61 1.90 -5.61 -0.26
C THR A 61 0.40 -5.91 -0.25
N ILE A 62 -0.17 -6.29 -1.38
CA ILE A 62 -1.59 -6.68 -1.43
C ILE A 62 -1.85 -7.84 -0.48
N TYR A 63 -1.00 -8.86 -0.49
CA TYR A 63 -1.16 -9.99 0.41
C TYR A 63 -0.92 -9.60 1.87
N SER A 64 0.11 -8.79 2.12
CA SER A 64 0.42 -8.35 3.47
C SER A 64 -0.74 -7.59 4.10
N GLU A 65 -1.34 -6.69 3.36
CA GLU A 65 -2.45 -5.89 3.86
C GLU A 65 -3.71 -6.73 4.13
N ASN A 66 -3.77 -7.91 3.56
CA ASN A 66 -4.89 -8.82 3.76
C ASN A 66 -4.57 -10.00 4.67
N GLY A 67 -3.46 -9.91 5.40
CA GLY A 67 -3.20 -10.82 6.51
C GLY A 67 -2.36 -12.03 6.18
N TYR A 68 -1.62 -12.05 5.08
CA TYR A 68 -0.75 -13.17 4.75
C TYR A 68 0.46 -13.23 5.67
N CYS A 69 0.80 -14.43 6.11
CA CYS A 69 1.99 -14.69 6.93
C CYS A 69 3.13 -15.13 6.02
N PHE A 70 4.12 -14.25 5.86
CA PHE A 70 5.25 -14.53 4.96
C PHE A 70 6.17 -15.60 5.54
N LYS A 71 6.76 -16.41 4.66
CA LYS A 71 7.60 -17.55 5.08
C LYS A 71 9.00 -17.47 4.51
N THR A 72 9.22 -16.68 3.46
CA THR A 72 10.54 -16.57 2.86
C THR A 72 11.37 -15.53 3.60
N ALA A 73 12.69 -15.65 3.50
CA ALA A 73 13.57 -14.67 4.11
C ALA A 73 13.28 -13.27 3.57
N ARG A 74 13.05 -13.15 2.27
CA ARG A 74 12.76 -11.86 1.65
C ARG A 74 11.45 -11.28 2.18
N GLY A 75 10.42 -12.10 2.26
CA GLY A 75 9.13 -11.64 2.76
C GLY A 75 9.21 -11.21 4.21
N LEU A 76 9.89 -11.99 5.03
CA LEU A 76 10.05 -11.67 6.44
C LEU A 76 10.87 -10.40 6.66
N ALA A 77 11.83 -10.12 5.78
CA ALA A 77 12.63 -8.92 5.89
C ALA A 77 11.87 -7.67 5.42
N THR A 78 10.84 -7.85 4.62
CA THR A 78 10.12 -6.73 4.00
C THR A 78 8.82 -6.42 4.70
N PHE A 79 8.11 -7.43 5.18
CA PHE A 79 6.76 -7.28 5.74
C PHE A 79 6.71 -7.77 7.18
N ASP A 80 5.78 -7.18 7.94
CA ASP A 80 5.60 -7.52 9.35
C ASP A 80 4.52 -8.58 9.50
N ASN A 81 4.88 -9.73 10.07
CA ASN A 81 3.95 -10.83 10.31
C ASN A 81 3.22 -10.75 11.66
N SER A 82 3.41 -9.68 12.42
CA SER A 82 2.91 -9.65 13.81
C SER A 82 1.40 -9.79 13.91
N SER A 83 0.68 -9.38 12.88
CA SER A 83 -0.79 -9.47 12.90
C SER A 83 -1.33 -10.27 11.74
N CYS A 84 -0.55 -11.15 11.16
CA CYS A 84 -1.01 -11.96 10.04
C CYS A 84 -1.94 -13.08 10.52
N SER A 85 -2.77 -13.58 9.60
CA SER A 85 -3.79 -14.58 9.91
C SER A 85 -3.79 -15.77 8.96
N TYR A 86 -3.16 -15.67 7.81
CA TYR A 86 -3.28 -16.70 6.78
C TYR A 86 -1.92 -17.22 6.35
N ASP A 87 -1.73 -18.53 6.46
CA ASP A 87 -0.48 -19.18 6.06
C ASP A 87 -0.45 -19.59 4.60
N ASP A 88 -1.60 -19.66 3.97
CA ASP A 88 -1.71 -20.12 2.58
C ASP A 88 -2.17 -18.95 1.72
N LEU A 89 -1.40 -18.63 0.68
CA LEU A 89 -1.75 -17.55 -0.23
C LEU A 89 -3.16 -17.71 -0.80
N GLY A 90 -3.56 -18.93 -1.08
CA GLY A 90 -4.88 -19.19 -1.64
C GLY A 90 -6.02 -18.88 -0.69
N MET A 91 -5.73 -18.77 0.60
CA MET A 91 -6.75 -18.50 1.61
C MET A 91 -6.84 -17.03 1.98
N VAL A 92 -5.93 -16.19 1.49
CA VAL A 92 -5.96 -14.77 1.79
C VAL A 92 -7.17 -14.13 1.12
N PRO A 93 -8.04 -13.44 1.88
CA PRO A 93 -9.28 -12.90 1.33
C PRO A 93 -9.05 -11.59 0.57
N LEU A 94 -8.79 -11.69 -0.71
CA LEU A 94 -8.64 -10.53 -1.58
C LEU A 94 -9.99 -10.13 -2.15
N ASN A 95 -10.22 -8.83 -2.34
CA ASN A 95 -11.41 -8.39 -3.04
C ASN A 95 -11.20 -8.53 -4.56
N ALA A 96 -12.22 -8.21 -5.35
CA ALA A 96 -12.16 -8.39 -6.79
C ALA A 96 -11.05 -7.57 -7.45
N TYR A 97 -10.85 -6.33 -7.00
CA TYR A 97 -9.78 -5.49 -7.53
C TYR A 97 -8.42 -6.08 -7.22
N GLU A 98 -8.23 -6.53 -6.00
CA GLU A 98 -6.95 -7.09 -5.57
C GLU A 98 -6.60 -8.36 -6.31
N ARG A 99 -7.58 -9.25 -6.49
CA ARG A 99 -7.34 -10.48 -7.26
C ARG A 99 -6.94 -10.18 -8.69
N GLU A 100 -7.63 -9.25 -9.33
CA GLU A 100 -7.30 -8.87 -10.69
C GLU A 100 -5.91 -8.23 -10.77
N ASN A 101 -5.61 -7.36 -9.83
CA ASN A 101 -4.32 -6.68 -9.82
C ASN A 101 -3.17 -7.64 -9.60
N VAL A 102 -3.33 -8.61 -8.70
CA VAL A 102 -2.31 -9.65 -8.52
C VAL A 102 -2.09 -10.40 -9.83
N GLY A 103 -3.17 -10.75 -10.52
CA GLY A 103 -3.06 -11.44 -11.81
C GLY A 103 -2.32 -10.61 -12.85
N ARG A 104 -2.61 -9.32 -12.91
CA ARG A 104 -1.93 -8.42 -13.84
C ARG A 104 -0.45 -8.29 -13.52
N ILE A 105 -0.12 -8.16 -12.24
CA ILE A 105 1.28 -8.08 -11.83
C ILE A 105 2.03 -9.35 -12.21
N VAL A 106 1.45 -10.52 -11.91
CA VAL A 106 2.09 -11.79 -12.25
C VAL A 106 2.32 -11.90 -13.76
N LYS A 107 1.34 -11.46 -14.55
CA LYS A 107 1.50 -11.49 -16.00
C LYS A 107 2.65 -10.62 -16.46
N VAL A 108 2.77 -9.41 -15.92
CA VAL A 108 3.86 -8.52 -16.28
C VAL A 108 5.20 -9.08 -15.79
N GLU A 109 5.24 -9.64 -14.59
CA GLU A 109 6.45 -10.29 -14.09
C GLU A 109 6.93 -11.38 -15.04
N ARG A 110 6.02 -12.20 -15.55
CA ARG A 110 6.36 -13.24 -16.52
C ARG A 110 6.88 -12.65 -17.83
N GLN A 111 6.21 -11.61 -18.32
CA GLN A 111 6.64 -10.96 -19.56
C GLN A 111 8.03 -10.36 -19.43
N LYS A 112 8.39 -9.88 -18.25
CA LYS A 112 9.69 -9.27 -18.02
C LYS A 112 10.76 -10.28 -17.61
N GLY A 113 10.39 -11.52 -17.41
CA GLY A 113 11.33 -12.54 -16.96
C GLY A 113 11.74 -12.39 -15.51
N CYS A 114 10.89 -11.84 -14.68
CA CYS A 114 11.17 -11.69 -13.25
C CYS A 114 11.19 -13.04 -12.53
N ARG A 115 11.98 -13.12 -11.45
CA ARG A 115 12.10 -14.36 -10.67
C ARG A 115 11.70 -14.17 -9.24
#